data_8ab624711d93b03c68bdba825fda4438
#
_entry.id   8ab624711d93b03c68bdba825fda4438
#
_cell.length_a   1.000
_cell.length_b   1.000
_cell.length_c   1.000
_cell.angle_alpha   90.00
_cell.angle_beta   90.00
_cell.angle_gamma   90.00
#
_symmetry.space_group_name_H-M   'P 1'
#
loop_
_entity.id
_entity.type
_entity.pdbx_description
1 polymer ?
#
loop_
_entity_poly.entity_id
_entity_poly.type
_entity_poly.pdbx_seq_one_letter_code
_entity_poly.pdbx_strand_id
1 'polypeptide(L)'
;MKKANSILSEVVDSKGFINLNNNDIEKFKADVNFLDSEKAFGKNEEVGIILDNAISLIGDRNNDKQMKKVLFVIRLPQENNFMEYVNNVYSVIDNLSEELECHWGISTIDNLHGDQLEVIVVGGF
;
A
#
# COMPACT_ATOMS: atom_id res chain seq x y z
N MET A 1 6.56 -14.45 -4.73
CA MET A 1 5.26 -14.19 -5.35
C MET A 1 4.07 -14.74 -4.58
N LYS A 2 4.19 -15.88 -3.94
CA LYS A 2 3.10 -16.43 -3.10
C LYS A 2 2.67 -15.46 -2.00
N LYS A 3 3.65 -14.85 -1.32
CA LYS A 3 3.39 -13.87 -0.26
C LYS A 3 2.61 -12.66 -0.78
N ALA A 4 3.01 -12.11 -1.91
CA ALA A 4 2.36 -10.96 -2.50
C ALA A 4 0.94 -11.29 -2.98
N ASN A 5 0.72 -12.44 -3.59
CA ASN A 5 -0.61 -12.89 -4.00
C ASN A 5 -1.53 -13.11 -2.80
N SER A 6 -1.01 -13.67 -1.72
CA SER A 6 -1.75 -13.85 -0.47
C SER A 6 -2.17 -12.51 0.13
N ILE A 7 -1.26 -11.52 0.10
CA ILE A 7 -1.53 -10.15 0.57
C ILE A 7 -2.60 -9.48 -0.29
N LEU A 8 -2.56 -9.66 -1.61
CA LEU A 8 -3.57 -9.10 -2.51
C LEU A 8 -4.97 -9.66 -2.22
N SER A 9 -5.07 -10.94 -1.91
CA SER A 9 -6.33 -11.56 -1.49
C SER A 9 -6.85 -10.96 -0.18
N GLU A 10 -5.97 -10.75 0.78
CA GLU A 10 -6.29 -10.12 2.06
C GLU A 10 -6.82 -8.70 1.86
N VAL A 11 -6.21 -7.94 0.96
CA VAL A 11 -6.62 -6.56 0.65
C VAL A 11 -8.04 -6.50 0.11
N VAL A 12 -8.41 -7.41 -0.79
CA VAL A 12 -9.75 -7.47 -1.37
C VAL A 12 -10.83 -7.72 -0.31
N ASP A 13 -10.50 -8.54 0.68
CA ASP A 13 -11.44 -8.90 1.75
C ASP A 13 -11.58 -7.82 2.82
N SER A 14 -10.73 -6.79 2.80
CA SER A 14 -10.78 -5.70 3.76
C SER A 14 -11.94 -4.74 3.47
N LYS A 15 -12.52 -4.17 4.52
CA LYS A 15 -13.58 -3.16 4.42
C LYS A 15 -13.06 -1.83 4.95
N GLY A 16 -13.51 -0.72 4.35
CA GLY A 16 -13.07 0.58 4.81
C GLY A 16 -13.56 1.74 3.97
N PHE A 17 -12.86 2.87 4.06
CA PHE A 17 -13.24 4.12 3.42
C PHE A 17 -12.99 4.11 1.91
N ILE A 18 -11.89 3.52 1.49
CA ILE A 18 -11.53 3.38 0.07
C ILE A 18 -11.18 1.92 -0.15
N ASN A 19 -12.04 1.20 -0.87
CA ASN A 19 -11.90 -0.23 -1.06
C ASN A 19 -11.29 -0.56 -2.42
N LEU A 20 -10.35 -1.50 -2.42
CA LEU A 20 -9.84 -2.12 -3.63
C LEU A 20 -10.61 -3.41 -3.86
N ASN A 21 -11.16 -3.58 -5.06
CA ASN A 21 -11.93 -4.76 -5.42
C ASN A 21 -11.11 -5.68 -6.35
N ASN A 22 -11.70 -6.81 -6.74
CA ASN A 22 -11.02 -7.76 -7.63
C ASN A 22 -10.63 -7.15 -8.98
N ASN A 23 -11.44 -6.22 -9.50
CA ASN A 23 -11.15 -5.54 -10.75
C ASN A 23 -9.91 -4.66 -10.63
N ASP A 24 -9.75 -3.97 -9.50
CA ASP A 24 -8.55 -3.17 -9.22
C ASP A 24 -7.30 -4.05 -9.15
N ILE A 25 -7.41 -5.21 -8.53
CA ILE A 25 -6.31 -6.17 -8.42
C ILE A 25 -5.91 -6.69 -9.80
N GLU A 26 -6.89 -7.02 -10.65
CA GLU A 26 -6.61 -7.49 -12.01
C GLU A 26 -5.93 -6.41 -12.85
N LYS A 27 -6.35 -5.16 -12.73
CA LYS A 27 -5.69 -4.03 -13.39
C LYS A 27 -4.26 -3.85 -12.89
N PHE A 28 -4.03 -4.01 -11.59
CA PHE A 28 -2.70 -3.92 -11.00
C PHE A 28 -1.78 -5.01 -11.55
N LYS A 29 -2.28 -6.23 -11.67
CA LYS A 29 -1.48 -7.37 -12.16
C LYS A 29 -1.23 -7.36 -13.67
N ALA A 30 -2.02 -6.60 -14.43
CA ALA A 30 -1.89 -6.56 -15.89
C ALA A 30 -0.50 -6.05 -16.30
N ASP A 31 0.16 -6.75 -17.23
CA ASP A 31 1.50 -6.42 -17.73
C ASP A 31 2.61 -6.46 -16.67
N VAL A 32 2.36 -7.13 -15.55
CA VAL A 32 3.33 -7.31 -14.45
C VAL A 32 3.78 -8.77 -14.42
N ASN A 33 5.09 -8.99 -14.40
CA ASN A 33 5.69 -10.32 -14.42
C ASN A 33 6.16 -10.81 -13.06
N PHE A 34 6.36 -9.89 -12.13
CA PHE A 34 6.89 -10.20 -10.80
C PHE A 34 6.27 -9.29 -9.75
N LEU A 35 5.94 -9.87 -8.60
CA LEU A 35 5.37 -9.15 -7.47
C LEU A 35 6.24 -9.32 -6.23
N ASP A 36 6.45 -8.24 -5.49
CA ASP A 36 7.07 -8.27 -4.17
C ASP A 36 6.26 -7.39 -3.22
N SER A 37 6.31 -7.68 -1.94
CA SER A 37 5.46 -7.00 -0.97
C SER A 37 6.20 -6.69 0.32
N GLU A 38 5.67 -5.71 1.06
CA GLU A 38 6.16 -5.32 2.37
C GLU A 38 4.99 -4.88 3.25
N LYS A 39 5.05 -5.22 4.53
CA LYS A 39 4.14 -4.71 5.56
C LYS A 39 4.94 -3.89 6.55
N ALA A 40 4.41 -2.75 6.95
CA ALA A 40 5.06 -1.87 7.92
C ALA A 40 4.01 -1.33 8.90
N PHE A 41 4.46 -1.07 10.12
CA PHE A 41 3.62 -0.56 11.20
C PHE A 41 4.21 0.76 11.70
N GLY A 42 3.35 1.60 12.23
CA GLY A 42 3.77 2.85 12.82
C GLY A 42 2.61 3.68 13.31
N LYS A 43 2.81 4.98 13.37
CA LYS A 43 1.79 5.94 13.82
C LYS A 43 1.25 6.73 12.63
N ASN A 44 0.03 7.22 12.75
CA ASN A 44 -0.64 8.01 11.71
C ASN A 44 0.22 9.15 11.16
N GLU A 45 0.86 9.91 12.04
CA GLU A 45 1.67 11.06 11.64
C GLU A 45 2.90 10.68 10.82
N GLU A 46 3.27 9.39 10.83
CA GLU A 46 4.43 8.85 10.12
C GLU A 46 4.06 8.18 8.79
N VAL A 47 2.80 8.23 8.38
CA VAL A 47 2.30 7.46 7.22
C VAL A 47 3.10 7.71 5.96
N GLY A 48 3.47 8.96 5.69
CA GLY A 48 4.26 9.30 4.50
C GLY A 48 5.63 8.66 4.51
N ILE A 49 6.31 8.69 5.66
CA ILE A 49 7.65 8.09 5.85
C ILE A 49 7.56 6.57 5.73
N ILE A 50 6.55 5.97 6.36
CA ILE A 50 6.34 4.51 6.35
C ILE A 50 6.11 4.01 4.93
N LEU A 51 5.26 4.68 4.16
CA LEU A 51 4.99 4.35 2.75
C LEU A 51 6.26 4.44 1.91
N ASP A 52 6.97 5.56 2.02
CA ASP A 52 8.17 5.82 1.24
C ASP A 52 9.24 4.77 1.53
N ASN A 53 9.44 4.44 2.80
CA ASN A 53 10.41 3.42 3.20
C ASN A 53 10.04 2.04 2.68
N ALA A 54 8.76 1.66 2.73
CA ALA A 54 8.31 0.36 2.24
C ALA A 54 8.50 0.23 0.73
N ILE A 55 8.16 1.27 -0.03
CA ILE A 55 8.36 1.31 -1.48
C ILE A 55 9.86 1.21 -1.81
N SER A 56 10.69 1.95 -1.09
CA SER A 56 12.15 1.93 -1.29
C SER A 56 12.75 0.56 -0.99
N LEU A 57 12.29 -0.11 0.06
CA LEU A 57 12.75 -1.46 0.41
C LEU A 57 12.45 -2.46 -0.71
N ILE A 58 11.24 -2.39 -1.27
CA ILE A 58 10.86 -3.26 -2.39
C ILE A 58 11.74 -2.99 -3.61
N GLY A 59 11.96 -1.71 -3.92
CA GLY A 59 12.81 -1.32 -5.04
C GLY A 59 14.26 -1.78 -4.87
N ASP A 60 14.81 -1.63 -3.67
CA ASP A 60 16.19 -2.03 -3.37
C ASP A 60 16.39 -3.55 -3.46
N ARG A 61 15.40 -4.33 -3.00
CA ARG A 61 15.46 -5.79 -3.10
C ARG A 61 15.41 -6.28 -4.55
N ASN A 62 14.84 -5.48 -5.44
CA ASN A 62 14.60 -5.84 -6.83
C ASN A 62 15.27 -4.84 -7.78
N ASN A 63 16.49 -4.42 -7.46
CA ASN A 63 17.21 -3.39 -8.21
C ASN A 63 17.60 -3.80 -9.63
N ASP A 64 17.50 -5.08 -9.96
CA ASP A 64 17.67 -5.63 -11.31
C ASP A 64 16.43 -5.48 -12.19
N LYS A 65 15.33 -4.99 -11.61
CA LYS A 65 14.03 -4.83 -12.28
C LYS A 65 13.56 -3.38 -12.14
N GLN A 66 12.65 -2.98 -13.02
CA GLN A 66 12.00 -1.68 -12.90
C GLN A 66 10.59 -1.87 -12.38
N MET A 67 10.25 -1.21 -11.28
CA MET A 67 8.90 -1.18 -10.76
C MET A 67 8.01 -0.40 -11.70
N LYS A 68 6.94 -1.02 -12.16
CA LYS A 68 5.97 -0.43 -13.08
C LYS A 68 4.72 0.07 -12.36
N LYS A 69 4.33 -0.63 -11.31
CA LYS A 69 3.10 -0.37 -10.57
C LYS A 69 3.33 -0.55 -9.08
N VAL A 70 2.60 0.20 -8.28
CA VAL A 70 2.56 0.01 -6.84
C VAL A 70 1.11 0.02 -6.37
N LEU A 71 0.79 -0.92 -5.49
CA LEU A 71 -0.49 -0.96 -4.82
C LEU A 71 -0.23 -0.88 -3.33
N PHE A 72 -0.94 -0.01 -2.63
CA PHE A 72 -0.81 0.04 -1.18
C PHE A 72 -2.16 0.23 -0.50
N VAL A 73 -2.25 -0.30 0.71
CA VAL A 73 -3.41 -0.14 1.58
C VAL A 73 -2.95 0.34 2.94
N ILE A 74 -3.64 1.36 3.44
CA ILE A 74 -3.42 1.87 4.79
C ILE A 74 -4.55 1.32 5.66
N ARG A 75 -4.18 0.62 6.72
CA ARG A 75 -5.12 -0.04 7.63
C ARG A 75 -5.07 0.64 8.98
N LEU A 76 -6.23 1.02 9.49
CA LEU A 76 -6.39 1.88 10.65
C LEU A 76 -7.31 1.25 11.70
N PRO A 77 -7.19 1.64 12.98
CA PRO A 77 -8.25 1.37 13.95
C PRO A 77 -9.55 2.03 13.51
N GLN A 78 -10.68 1.46 13.89
CA GLN A 78 -12.01 1.99 13.52
C GLN A 78 -12.26 3.41 14.03
N GLU A 79 -11.69 3.75 15.20
CA GLU A 79 -11.87 5.06 15.84
C GLU A 79 -10.91 6.14 15.32
N ASN A 80 -10.08 5.82 14.35
CA ASN A 80 -9.03 6.72 13.89
C ASN A 80 -9.57 7.79 12.93
N ASN A 81 -9.13 9.04 13.10
CA ASN A 81 -9.45 10.13 12.16
C ASN A 81 -8.33 10.29 11.15
N PHE A 82 -8.28 9.41 10.16
CA PHE A 82 -7.24 9.39 9.14
C PHE A 82 -7.26 10.63 8.24
N MET A 83 -8.40 11.28 8.09
CA MET A 83 -8.53 12.43 7.17
C MET A 83 -7.54 13.55 7.49
N GLU A 84 -7.06 13.64 8.73
CA GLU A 84 -6.04 14.61 9.12
C GLU A 84 -4.69 14.34 8.44
N TYR A 85 -4.44 13.11 8.02
CA TYR A 85 -3.14 12.66 7.49
C TYR A 85 -3.16 12.36 5.99
N VAL A 86 -4.29 12.52 5.34
CA VAL A 86 -4.46 12.20 3.92
C VAL A 86 -3.49 12.98 3.03
N ASN A 87 -3.15 14.21 3.40
CA ASN A 87 -2.21 15.04 2.65
C ASN A 87 -0.80 14.43 2.64
N ASN A 88 -0.42 13.72 3.70
CA ASN A 88 0.88 13.03 3.75
C ASN A 88 0.94 11.90 2.73
N VAL A 89 -0.17 11.21 2.52
CA VAL A 89 -0.28 10.15 1.51
C VAL A 89 -0.16 10.75 0.10
N TYR A 90 -0.89 11.83 -0.18
CA TYR A 90 -0.82 12.50 -1.47
C TYR A 90 0.58 13.03 -1.76
N SER A 91 1.27 13.51 -0.74
CA SER A 91 2.64 13.99 -0.86
C SER A 91 3.59 12.87 -1.33
N VAL A 92 3.42 11.66 -0.80
CA VAL A 92 4.21 10.50 -1.24
C VAL A 92 3.89 10.15 -2.69
N ILE A 93 2.61 10.12 -3.06
CA ILE A 93 2.17 9.82 -4.42
C ILE A 93 2.74 10.83 -5.41
N ASP A 94 2.71 12.11 -5.07
CA ASP A 94 3.22 13.18 -5.92
C ASP A 94 4.74 13.07 -6.15
N ASN A 95 5.47 12.50 -5.20
CA ASN A 95 6.90 12.32 -5.29
C ASN A 95 7.33 11.04 -6.01
N LEU A 96 6.39 10.16 -6.33
CA LEU A 96 6.68 8.95 -7.11
C LEU A 96 6.87 9.29 -8.57
N SER A 97 7.57 8.41 -9.30
CA SER A 97 7.77 8.59 -10.74
C SER A 97 6.43 8.66 -11.46
N GLU A 98 6.31 9.58 -12.42
CA GLU A 98 5.11 9.70 -13.25
C GLU A 98 4.82 8.42 -14.05
N GLU A 99 5.84 7.60 -14.29
CA GLU A 99 5.71 6.34 -15.01
C GLU A 99 5.17 5.23 -14.12
N LEU A 100 5.09 5.45 -12.81
CA LEU A 100 4.65 4.47 -11.83
C LEU A 100 3.14 4.58 -11.63
N GLU A 101 2.42 3.54 -12.03
CA GLU A 101 0.98 3.48 -11.83
C GLU A 101 0.67 3.12 -10.37
N CYS A 102 -0.13 3.95 -9.71
CA CYS A 102 -0.48 3.77 -8.30
C CYS A 102 -1.93 3.35 -8.13
N HIS A 103 -2.15 2.35 -7.28
CA HIS A 103 -3.47 1.92 -6.82
C HIS A 103 -3.45 1.92 -5.29
N TRP A 104 -4.47 2.46 -4.65
CA TRP A 104 -4.45 2.52 -3.20
C TRP A 104 -5.83 2.47 -2.57
N GLY A 105 -5.86 2.07 -1.31
CA GLY A 105 -7.07 2.01 -0.52
C GLY A 105 -6.80 2.28 0.95
N ILE A 106 -7.88 2.50 1.69
CA ILE A 106 -7.85 2.72 3.14
C ILE A 106 -8.90 1.80 3.76
N SER A 107 -8.50 0.98 4.73
CA SER A 107 -9.38 0.07 5.42
C SER A 107 -9.19 0.14 6.92
N THR A 108 -10.09 -0.49 7.66
CA THR A 108 -10.01 -0.57 9.12
C THR A 108 -9.77 -2.01 9.55
N ILE A 109 -9.09 -2.19 10.68
CA ILE A 109 -8.90 -3.51 11.30
C ILE A 109 -9.07 -3.40 12.82
N ASP A 110 -9.49 -4.51 13.43
CA ASP A 110 -9.89 -4.51 14.85
C ASP A 110 -8.72 -4.60 15.82
N ASN A 111 -7.56 -5.09 15.38
CA ASN A 111 -6.42 -5.32 16.27
C ASN A 111 -5.45 -4.13 16.40
N LEU A 112 -5.80 -2.99 15.81
CA LEU A 112 -5.06 -1.74 15.97
C LEU A 112 -5.83 -0.79 16.87
N HIS A 113 -5.10 0.02 17.62
CA HIS A 113 -5.68 0.95 18.61
C HIS A 113 -4.98 2.30 18.56
N GLY A 114 -5.74 3.34 18.89
CA GLY A 114 -5.20 4.69 19.03
C GLY A 114 -4.72 5.29 17.70
N ASP A 115 -3.46 5.70 17.67
CA ASP A 115 -2.82 6.30 16.49
C ASP A 115 -2.01 5.29 15.66
N GLN A 116 -2.12 4.01 15.96
CA GLN A 116 -1.42 2.95 15.22
C GLN A 116 -1.95 2.79 13.81
N LEU A 117 -1.08 2.41 12.89
CA LEU A 117 -1.48 2.01 11.53
C LEU A 117 -0.60 0.90 11.00
N GLU A 118 -1.14 0.21 10.00
CA GLU A 118 -0.40 -0.77 9.21
C GLU A 118 -0.46 -0.34 7.76
N VAL A 119 0.66 -0.42 7.07
CA VAL A 119 0.74 -0.18 5.63
C VAL A 119 1.12 -1.47 4.93
N ILE A 120 0.37 -1.84 3.91
CA ILE A 120 0.67 -2.97 3.05
C ILE A 120 1.03 -2.41 1.69
N VAL A 121 2.20 -2.78 1.17
CA VAL A 121 2.67 -2.32 -0.14
C VAL A 121 3.01 -3.52 -1.01
N VAL A 122 2.56 -3.48 -2.26
CA VAL A 122 2.91 -4.48 -3.26
C VAL A 122 3.48 -3.75 -4.47
N GLY A 123 4.69 -4.11 -4.86
CA GLY A 123 5.32 -3.60 -6.07
C GLY A 123 5.13 -4.57 -7.23
N GLY A 124 4.83 -4.05 -8.41
CA GLY A 124 4.69 -4.80 -9.64
C GLY A 124 5.81 -4.46 -10.62
N PHE A 125 6.47 -5.49 -11.10
CA PHE A 125 7.64 -5.36 -11.99
C PHE A 125 7.45 -6.02 -13.34
#